data_649d32b4c890cbc4086fd7780b0b6296
#
_entry.id   649d32b4c890cbc4086fd7780b0b6296
#
_cell.length_a   1.000
_cell.length_b   1.000
_cell.length_c   1.000
_cell.angle_alpha   90.00
_cell.angle_beta   90.00
_cell.angle_gamma   90.00
#
_symmetry.space_group_name_H-M   'P 1'
#
loop_
_entity.id
_entity.type
_entity.pdbx_description
1 polymer ?
#
loop_
_entity_poly.entity_id
_entity_poly.type
_entity_poly.pdbx_seq_one_letter_code
_entity_poly.pdbx_strand_id
1 'polypeptide(L)'
;MKRLYIIALFVFAGGFASAQENGNRDAQNRIVRGPYETNRFFDNVFVGVAGGVNLYFGENDSEGKFGKRLAPAMDIHVGKWFTPSIGARVGYAGLQAKGWTSAGTLYAKSADGGLFREKFGVMYLHADAMWNFSNAVSGYKESRTWNFVPFVGVGWARSYGNDAHDNEIGFDAGLLNVVRLCSSLDLTLEA
;
A
#
# COMPACT_ATOMS: atom_id res chain seq x y z
N MET A 1 29.18 9.54 -1.12
CA MET A 1 27.90 8.91 -1.54
C MET A 1 26.85 9.33 -0.53
N LYS A 2 26.03 10.31 -0.88
CA LYS A 2 24.89 10.71 -0.04
C LYS A 2 23.82 9.63 -0.19
N ARG A 3 23.44 8.97 0.89
CA ARG A 3 22.34 8.00 0.90
C ARG A 3 21.04 8.79 0.74
N LEU A 4 20.38 8.64 -0.39
CA LEU A 4 19.08 9.21 -0.63
C LEU A 4 18.05 8.34 0.11
N TYR A 5 17.43 8.87 1.15
CA TYR A 5 16.31 8.21 1.81
C TYR A 5 15.05 8.60 1.04
N ILE A 6 14.51 7.66 0.25
CA ILE A 6 13.23 7.85 -0.42
C ILE A 6 12.14 7.53 0.60
N ILE A 7 11.52 8.56 1.16
CA ILE A 7 10.29 8.42 1.95
C ILE A 7 9.15 8.82 1.02
N ALA A 8 8.41 7.84 0.55
CA ALA A 8 7.21 8.07 -0.25
C ALA A 8 5.99 7.73 0.59
N LEU A 9 5.09 8.69 0.76
CA LEU A 9 3.78 8.47 1.34
C LEU A 9 2.80 8.20 0.20
N PHE A 10 2.32 6.97 0.11
CA PHE A 10 1.26 6.59 -0.80
C PHE A 10 -0.08 6.73 -0.08
N VAL A 11 -0.93 7.62 -0.57
CA VAL A 11 -2.31 7.73 -0.10
C VAL A 11 -3.20 7.17 -1.20
N PHE A 12 -3.78 6.01 -0.94
CA PHE A 12 -4.69 5.34 -1.86
C PHE A 12 -6.13 5.54 -1.41
N ALA A 13 -6.94 6.14 -2.25
CA ALA A 13 -8.36 6.32 -2.02
C ALA A 13 -9.16 5.41 -2.95
N GLY A 14 -9.82 4.41 -2.37
CA GLY A 14 -10.72 3.52 -3.06
C GLY A 14 -10.03 2.34 -3.75
N GLY A 15 -9.97 1.22 -3.08
CA GLY A 15 -9.61 -0.07 -3.64
C GLY A 15 -10.81 -1.02 -3.57
N PHE A 16 -10.95 -1.89 -4.56
CA PHE A 16 -11.90 -2.99 -4.52
C PHE A 16 -11.14 -4.26 -4.16
N ALA A 17 -11.44 -4.83 -3.01
CA ALA A 17 -10.92 -6.13 -2.60
C ALA A 17 -12.05 -7.16 -2.68
N SER A 18 -11.83 -8.23 -3.42
CA SER A 18 -12.74 -9.38 -3.44
C SER A 18 -12.18 -10.45 -2.53
N ALA A 19 -12.91 -10.78 -1.46
CA ALA A 19 -12.61 -11.90 -0.60
C ALA A 19 -13.54 -13.06 -0.95
N GLN A 20 -12.99 -14.21 -1.28
CA GLN A 20 -13.75 -15.43 -1.47
C GLN A 20 -13.87 -16.15 -0.13
N GLU A 21 -15.05 -16.11 0.46
CA GLU A 21 -15.33 -16.74 1.74
C GLU A 21 -15.77 -18.20 1.52
N ASN A 22 -14.88 -19.16 1.79
CA ASN A 22 -15.20 -20.57 1.91
C ASN A 22 -14.76 -21.06 3.30
N GLY A 23 -15.42 -20.59 4.36
CA GLY A 23 -15.20 -21.07 5.71
C GLY A 23 -15.96 -22.37 5.98
N ASN A 24 -15.40 -23.27 6.82
CA ASN A 24 -16.16 -24.39 7.39
C ASN A 24 -17.30 -23.81 8.24
N ARG A 25 -18.53 -24.10 7.85
CA ARG A 25 -19.75 -23.66 8.53
C ARG A 25 -20.41 -24.86 9.20
N ASP A 26 -20.92 -24.67 10.42
CA ASP A 26 -21.72 -25.68 11.09
C ASP A 26 -23.13 -25.82 10.47
N ALA A 27 -23.92 -26.77 10.95
CA ALA A 27 -25.29 -26.98 10.48
C ALA A 27 -26.19 -25.73 10.67
N GLN A 28 -25.78 -24.78 11.47
CA GLN A 28 -26.47 -23.51 11.70
C GLN A 28 -25.81 -22.36 10.91
N ASN A 29 -24.97 -22.67 9.91
CA ASN A 29 -24.28 -21.72 9.05
C ASN A 29 -23.32 -20.77 9.81
N ARG A 30 -22.84 -21.15 11.00
CA ARG A 30 -21.85 -20.39 11.79
C ARG A 30 -20.45 -20.89 11.46
N ILE A 31 -19.48 -19.98 11.41
CA ILE A 31 -18.07 -20.33 11.23
C ILE A 31 -17.59 -21.10 12.46
N VAL A 32 -17.25 -22.37 12.28
CA VAL A 32 -16.72 -23.22 13.35
C VAL A 32 -15.25 -22.88 13.58
N ARG A 33 -14.95 -22.37 14.76
CA ARG A 33 -13.57 -22.16 15.20
C ARG A 33 -13.08 -23.42 15.92
N GLY A 34 -12.31 -24.24 15.23
CA GLY A 34 -11.47 -25.24 15.89
C GLY A 34 -10.23 -24.60 16.51
N PRO A 35 -9.54 -25.24 17.46
CA PRO A 35 -8.38 -24.67 18.14
C PRO A 35 -7.23 -24.30 17.21
N TYR A 36 -7.16 -24.81 15.98
CA TYR A 36 -6.20 -24.43 14.90
C TYR A 36 -6.69 -24.99 13.56
N GLU A 37 -7.83 -24.56 13.05
CA GLU A 37 -8.17 -24.86 11.65
C GLU A 37 -7.29 -24.00 10.75
N THR A 38 -6.34 -24.62 10.07
CA THR A 38 -5.60 -24.00 8.99
C THR A 38 -6.55 -23.86 7.80
N ASN A 39 -6.79 -22.62 7.37
CA ASN A 39 -7.52 -22.34 6.14
C ASN A 39 -6.87 -23.10 4.96
N ARG A 40 -7.67 -23.64 4.05
CA ARG A 40 -7.14 -24.17 2.80
C ARG A 40 -6.33 -23.10 2.09
N PHE A 41 -5.39 -23.52 1.23
CA PHE A 41 -4.45 -22.57 0.60
C PHE A 41 -5.17 -21.41 -0.11
N PHE A 42 -6.29 -21.65 -0.76
CA PHE A 42 -7.05 -20.64 -1.51
C PHE A 42 -8.17 -19.98 -0.71
N ASP A 43 -8.40 -20.35 0.55
CA ASP A 43 -9.40 -19.69 1.38
C ASP A 43 -8.91 -18.32 1.82
N ASN A 44 -9.84 -17.34 1.88
CA ASN A 44 -9.55 -15.97 2.32
C ASN A 44 -8.47 -15.22 1.52
N VAL A 45 -8.31 -15.59 0.25
CA VAL A 45 -7.49 -14.85 -0.72
C VAL A 45 -8.28 -13.64 -1.21
N PHE A 46 -7.63 -12.51 -1.30
CA PHE A 46 -8.21 -11.28 -1.87
C PHE A 46 -7.29 -10.68 -2.92
N VAL A 47 -7.88 -9.93 -3.83
CA VAL A 47 -7.18 -9.13 -4.85
C VAL A 47 -7.65 -7.70 -4.69
N GLY A 48 -6.74 -6.75 -4.72
CA GLY A 48 -7.05 -5.33 -4.62
C GLY A 48 -6.42 -4.52 -5.74
N VAL A 49 -7.11 -3.43 -6.11
CA VAL A 49 -6.61 -2.41 -7.03
C VAL A 49 -6.94 -1.06 -6.41
N ALA A 50 -5.96 -0.19 -6.31
CA ALA A 50 -6.13 1.14 -5.75
C ALA A 50 -5.51 2.21 -6.64
N GLY A 51 -6.09 3.40 -6.60
CA GLY A 51 -5.55 4.59 -7.21
C GLY A 51 -5.43 5.70 -6.18
N GLY A 52 -4.40 6.54 -6.30
CA GLY A 52 -4.15 7.56 -5.31
C GLY A 52 -3.12 8.59 -5.74
N VAL A 53 -2.54 9.24 -4.76
CA VAL A 53 -1.49 10.23 -4.95
C VAL A 53 -0.25 9.85 -4.16
N ASN A 54 0.89 10.05 -4.78
CA ASN A 54 2.20 9.91 -4.17
C ASN A 54 2.74 11.29 -3.81
N LEU A 55 3.23 11.43 -2.59
CA LEU A 55 3.93 12.60 -2.11
C LEU A 55 5.37 12.18 -1.74
N TYR A 56 6.31 12.61 -2.57
CA TYR A 56 7.72 12.37 -2.34
C TYR A 56 8.29 13.42 -1.40
N PHE A 57 9.19 13.01 -0.51
CA PHE A 57 9.90 13.88 0.43
C PHE A 57 11.40 13.81 0.13
N GLY A 58 11.89 14.78 -0.61
CA GLY A 58 13.32 14.96 -0.94
C GLY A 58 13.98 16.05 -0.12
N GLU A 59 15.25 16.31 -0.44
CA GLU A 59 16.14 17.18 0.35
C GLU A 59 15.69 18.65 0.39
N ASN A 60 15.08 19.18 -0.69
CA ASN A 60 14.67 20.60 -0.83
C ASN A 60 13.16 20.78 -1.00
N ASP A 61 12.38 19.81 -0.62
CA ASP A 61 10.94 19.83 -0.86
C ASP A 61 10.16 20.87 -0.05
N SER A 62 10.71 21.33 1.07
CA SER A 62 10.15 22.41 1.89
C SER A 62 10.19 23.78 1.20
N GLU A 63 11.09 23.98 0.25
CA GLU A 63 11.27 25.25 -0.45
C GLU A 63 10.34 25.41 -1.67
N GLY A 64 9.75 24.32 -2.14
CA GLY A 64 8.88 24.29 -3.31
C GLY A 64 7.39 24.27 -3.00
N LYS A 65 6.57 24.60 -3.99
CA LYS A 65 5.10 24.57 -3.85
C LYS A 65 4.59 23.14 -3.66
N PHE A 66 3.90 22.88 -2.54
CA PHE A 66 3.36 21.56 -2.17
C PHE A 66 2.54 20.89 -3.28
N GLY A 67 1.61 21.61 -3.91
CA GLY A 67 0.75 21.04 -4.96
C GLY A 67 1.48 20.54 -6.20
N LYS A 68 2.71 21.01 -6.45
CA LYS A 68 3.54 20.55 -7.57
C LYS A 68 4.26 19.23 -7.29
N ARG A 69 4.25 18.73 -6.06
CA ARG A 69 4.85 17.47 -5.62
C ARG A 69 3.88 16.30 -5.74
N LEU A 70 2.58 16.56 -5.79
CA LEU A 70 1.59 15.52 -5.94
C LEU A 70 1.77 14.80 -7.28
N ALA A 71 1.89 13.50 -7.23
CA ALA A 71 2.02 12.63 -8.38
C ALA A 71 0.97 11.51 -8.33
N PRO A 72 0.48 11.03 -9.48
CA PRO A 72 -0.44 9.90 -9.48
C PRO A 72 0.27 8.65 -9.00
N ALA A 73 -0.45 7.82 -8.27
CA ALA A 73 -0.02 6.53 -7.79
C ALA A 73 -1.08 5.47 -8.07
N MET A 74 -0.65 4.24 -8.23
CA MET A 74 -1.52 3.06 -8.30
C MET A 74 -0.92 1.94 -7.47
N ASP A 75 -1.78 1.05 -7.00
CA ASP A 75 -1.41 -0.19 -6.35
C ASP A 75 -2.27 -1.33 -6.88
N ILE A 76 -1.65 -2.48 -7.10
CA ILE A 76 -2.31 -3.75 -7.42
C ILE A 76 -1.69 -4.81 -6.54
N HIS A 77 -2.51 -5.51 -5.77
CA HIS A 77 -2.01 -6.51 -4.85
C HIS A 77 -2.90 -7.75 -4.77
N VAL A 78 -2.29 -8.84 -4.35
CA VAL A 78 -2.97 -10.06 -3.94
C VAL A 78 -2.54 -10.40 -2.52
N GLY A 79 -3.48 -10.79 -1.70
CA GLY A 79 -3.19 -11.12 -0.31
C GLY A 79 -4.05 -12.27 0.20
N LYS A 80 -3.73 -12.69 1.42
CA LYS A 80 -4.43 -13.75 2.12
C LYS A 80 -4.54 -13.46 3.60
N TRP A 81 -5.71 -13.71 4.16
CA TRP A 81 -5.89 -13.76 5.59
C TRP A 81 -5.65 -15.17 6.10
N PHE A 82 -4.59 -15.38 6.90
CA PHE A 82 -4.27 -16.67 7.54
C PHE A 82 -5.14 -16.91 8.76
N THR A 83 -5.46 -15.84 9.46
CA THR A 83 -6.39 -15.80 10.59
C THR A 83 -7.30 -14.58 10.45
N PRO A 84 -8.37 -14.44 11.24
CA PRO A 84 -9.19 -13.23 11.23
C PRO A 84 -8.41 -11.94 11.55
N SER A 85 -7.22 -12.07 12.15
CA SER A 85 -6.43 -10.92 12.60
C SER A 85 -5.08 -10.79 11.89
N ILE A 86 -4.56 -11.83 11.25
CA ILE A 86 -3.24 -11.82 10.60
C ILE A 86 -3.36 -12.18 9.14
N GLY A 87 -2.83 -11.33 8.29
CA GLY A 87 -2.76 -11.52 6.86
C GLY A 87 -1.44 -11.09 6.27
N ALA A 88 -1.25 -11.37 5.01
CA ALA A 88 -0.15 -10.84 4.22
C ALA A 88 -0.64 -10.50 2.82
N ARG A 89 0.04 -9.55 2.18
CA ARG A 89 -0.17 -9.23 0.76
C ARG A 89 1.16 -9.06 0.05
N VAL A 90 1.16 -9.28 -1.24
CA VAL A 90 2.23 -8.91 -2.16
C VAL A 90 1.64 -8.06 -3.26
N GLY A 91 2.34 -7.05 -3.69
CA GLY A 91 1.80 -6.09 -4.63
C GLY A 91 2.83 -5.31 -5.41
N TYR A 92 2.30 -4.55 -6.33
CA TYR A 92 3.00 -3.57 -7.12
C TYR A 92 2.38 -2.21 -6.87
N ALA A 93 3.17 -1.29 -6.34
CA ALA A 93 2.80 0.10 -6.19
C ALA A 93 3.70 1.01 -7.02
N GLY A 94 3.21 2.14 -7.46
CA GLY A 94 4.02 3.12 -8.17
C GLY A 94 3.24 4.03 -9.08
N LEU A 95 3.88 4.59 -10.02
CA LEU A 95 3.69 5.36 -11.24
C LEU A 95 4.67 6.50 -11.30
N GLN A 96 4.57 7.54 -10.47
CA GLN A 96 5.41 8.72 -10.54
C GLN A 96 5.74 9.27 -9.16
N ALA A 97 6.92 9.88 -9.06
CA ALA A 97 7.30 10.75 -7.97
C ALA A 97 7.71 12.12 -8.51
N LYS A 98 7.47 13.16 -7.72
CA LYS A 98 7.86 14.54 -8.03
C LYS A 98 8.45 15.18 -6.78
N GLY A 99 9.58 15.86 -6.95
CA GLY A 99 10.28 16.55 -5.87
C GLY A 99 10.96 17.83 -6.35
N TRP A 100 11.65 18.47 -5.42
CA TRP A 100 12.46 19.64 -5.67
C TRP A 100 13.90 19.39 -5.23
N THR A 101 14.86 19.85 -6.02
CA THR A 101 16.30 19.76 -5.72
C THR A 101 17.00 21.07 -6.06
N SER A 102 18.04 21.39 -5.30
CA SER A 102 18.93 22.52 -5.58
C SER A 102 20.07 22.17 -6.54
N ALA A 103 20.31 20.88 -6.77
CA ALA A 103 21.32 20.38 -7.69
C ALA A 103 20.71 19.82 -8.95
N GLY A 104 21.36 20.01 -10.11
CA GLY A 104 20.95 19.34 -11.34
C GLY A 104 21.15 17.82 -11.20
N THR A 105 20.08 17.09 -10.97
CA THR A 105 20.09 15.62 -10.93
C THR A 105 19.74 15.04 -12.30
N LEU A 106 19.97 13.74 -12.47
CA LEU A 106 19.60 13.01 -13.69
C LEU A 106 18.08 13.05 -13.97
N TYR A 107 17.28 13.33 -12.94
CA TYR A 107 15.81 13.41 -13.01
C TYR A 107 15.27 14.85 -13.12
N ALA A 108 16.16 15.86 -13.04
CA ALA A 108 15.77 17.27 -13.07
C ALA A 108 15.32 17.69 -14.48
N LYS A 109 14.09 18.21 -14.60
CA LYS A 109 13.50 18.56 -15.91
C LYS A 109 13.33 20.05 -16.15
N SER A 110 13.31 20.89 -15.10
CA SER A 110 13.09 22.34 -15.24
C SER A 110 13.55 23.09 -14.00
N ALA A 111 14.06 24.29 -14.19
CA ALA A 111 14.37 25.23 -13.12
C ALA A 111 13.15 26.10 -12.80
N ASP A 112 12.91 26.39 -11.53
CA ASP A 112 11.86 27.30 -11.06
C ASP A 112 12.39 27.98 -9.78
N GLY A 113 12.68 29.28 -9.87
CA GLY A 113 13.16 30.07 -8.73
C GLY A 113 14.49 29.63 -8.12
N GLY A 114 15.41 29.08 -8.94
CA GLY A 114 16.72 28.56 -8.48
C GLY A 114 16.70 27.09 -8.03
N LEU A 115 15.51 26.47 -8.01
CA LEU A 115 15.34 25.06 -7.73
C LEU A 115 14.99 24.30 -9.00
N PHE A 116 15.47 23.08 -9.10
CA PHE A 116 15.11 22.15 -10.18
C PHE A 116 13.97 21.26 -9.72
N ARG A 117 13.00 21.05 -10.61
CA ARG A 117 11.92 20.09 -10.37
C ARG A 117 12.31 18.72 -10.89
N GLU A 118 12.31 17.75 -10.01
CA GLU A 118 12.47 16.34 -10.36
C GLU A 118 11.14 15.71 -10.70
N LYS A 119 11.16 14.87 -11.74
CA LYS A 119 10.03 14.00 -12.10
C LYS A 119 10.59 12.68 -12.61
N PHE A 120 10.26 11.59 -11.94
CA PHE A 120 10.72 10.25 -12.27
C PHE A 120 9.61 9.22 -12.07
N GLY A 121 9.74 8.09 -12.74
CA GLY A 121 8.88 6.93 -12.52
C GLY A 121 9.35 6.17 -11.30
N VAL A 122 8.41 5.58 -10.57
CA VAL A 122 8.68 4.71 -9.42
C VAL A 122 7.92 3.41 -9.63
N MET A 123 8.61 2.32 -9.36
CA MET A 123 8.08 0.98 -9.27
C MET A 123 8.47 0.43 -7.89
N TYR A 124 7.51 -0.12 -7.16
CA TYR A 124 7.72 -0.73 -5.87
C TYR A 124 7.01 -2.07 -5.80
N LEU A 125 7.79 -3.14 -5.76
CA LEU A 125 7.29 -4.49 -5.51
C LEU A 125 7.43 -4.75 -4.01
N HIS A 126 6.32 -4.97 -3.33
CA HIS A 126 6.29 -5.06 -1.87
C HIS A 126 5.62 -6.35 -1.37
N ALA A 127 5.97 -6.70 -0.15
CA ALA A 127 5.35 -7.76 0.61
C ALA A 127 5.09 -7.26 2.03
N ASP A 128 3.83 -7.26 2.45
CA ASP A 128 3.38 -6.67 3.70
C ASP A 128 2.79 -7.73 4.63
N ALA A 129 3.10 -7.61 5.91
CA ALA A 129 2.40 -8.26 7.00
C ALA A 129 1.30 -7.34 7.50
N MET A 130 0.08 -7.83 7.58
CA MET A 130 -1.13 -7.08 7.90
C MET A 130 -1.71 -7.58 9.23
N TRP A 131 -2.10 -6.64 10.09
CA TRP A 131 -2.72 -6.94 11.37
C TRP A 131 -4.08 -6.29 11.48
N ASN A 132 -5.16 -7.08 11.40
CA ASN A 132 -6.49 -6.56 11.66
C ASN A 132 -6.69 -6.31 13.16
N PHE A 133 -6.34 -5.08 13.58
CA PHE A 133 -6.43 -4.63 14.97
C PHE A 133 -7.88 -4.71 15.49
N SER A 134 -8.86 -4.36 14.66
CA SER A 134 -10.27 -4.42 15.05
C SER A 134 -10.70 -5.84 15.43
N ASN A 135 -10.25 -6.85 14.70
CA ASN A 135 -10.53 -8.25 15.01
C ASN A 135 -9.70 -8.76 16.20
N ALA A 136 -8.47 -8.30 16.34
CA ALA A 136 -7.59 -8.71 17.43
C ALA A 136 -8.15 -8.27 18.80
N VAL A 137 -8.63 -7.02 18.91
CA VAL A 137 -9.10 -6.45 20.18
C VAL A 137 -10.55 -6.81 20.49
N SER A 138 -11.44 -6.76 19.49
CA SER A 138 -12.91 -6.93 19.71
C SER A 138 -13.44 -8.29 19.27
N GLY A 139 -12.57 -9.22 18.89
CA GLY A 139 -12.93 -10.49 18.29
C GLY A 139 -13.49 -10.34 16.87
N TYR A 140 -13.49 -11.44 16.13
CA TYR A 140 -14.08 -11.48 14.79
C TYR A 140 -15.62 -11.36 14.86
N LYS A 141 -16.16 -10.48 14.01
CA LYS A 141 -17.63 -10.35 13.82
C LYS A 141 -17.91 -10.23 12.32
N GLU A 142 -18.70 -11.15 11.79
CA GLU A 142 -19.09 -11.13 10.37
C GLU A 142 -19.86 -9.85 10.00
N SER A 143 -20.65 -9.32 10.92
CA SER A 143 -21.42 -8.08 10.75
C SER A 143 -20.61 -6.80 10.88
N ARG A 144 -19.29 -6.89 11.12
CA ARG A 144 -18.47 -5.68 11.24
C ARG A 144 -18.28 -5.04 9.87
N THR A 145 -18.76 -3.81 9.77
CA THR A 145 -18.67 -3.03 8.53
C THR A 145 -17.30 -2.35 8.36
N TRP A 146 -16.61 -2.00 9.44
CA TRP A 146 -15.35 -1.28 9.39
C TRP A 146 -14.25 -2.01 10.17
N ASN A 147 -13.07 -2.12 9.55
CA ASN A 147 -11.88 -2.70 10.15
C ASN A 147 -10.69 -1.74 9.99
N PHE A 148 -9.90 -1.65 11.04
CA PHE A 148 -8.64 -0.92 11.08
C PHE A 148 -7.50 -1.93 11.01
N VAL A 149 -6.62 -1.78 9.99
CA VAL A 149 -5.59 -2.77 9.67
C VAL A 149 -4.26 -2.06 9.44
N PRO A 150 -3.43 -1.88 10.47
CA PRO A 150 -2.04 -1.50 10.27
C PRO A 150 -1.27 -2.60 9.54
N PHE A 151 -0.27 -2.19 8.77
CA PHE A 151 0.64 -3.09 8.08
C PHE A 151 2.08 -2.57 8.11
N VAL A 152 3.01 -3.48 7.92
CA VAL A 152 4.43 -3.20 7.70
C VAL A 152 4.94 -4.12 6.61
N GLY A 153 5.82 -3.61 5.79
CA GLY A 153 6.33 -4.34 4.64
C GLY A 153 7.77 -4.05 4.30
N VAL A 154 8.23 -4.81 3.34
CA VAL A 154 9.53 -4.66 2.70
C VAL A 154 9.36 -4.91 1.21
N GLY A 155 10.11 -4.17 0.41
CA GLY A 155 10.02 -4.35 -1.03
C GLY A 155 11.26 -3.89 -1.78
N TRP A 156 11.19 -4.07 -3.07
CA TRP A 156 12.18 -3.62 -4.00
C TRP A 156 11.63 -2.41 -4.76
N ALA A 157 12.31 -1.29 -4.58
CA ALA A 157 12.02 -0.03 -5.24
C ALA A 157 12.94 0.17 -6.45
N ARG A 158 12.38 0.61 -7.55
CA ARG A 158 13.13 1.05 -8.72
C ARG A 158 12.63 2.44 -9.16
N SER A 159 13.54 3.39 -9.18
CA SER A 159 13.33 4.69 -9.80
C SER A 159 13.89 4.68 -11.23
N TYR A 160 13.19 5.37 -12.15
CA TYR A 160 13.62 5.43 -13.54
C TYR A 160 13.21 6.76 -14.20
N GLY A 161 14.08 7.26 -15.08
CA GLY A 161 13.83 8.47 -15.88
C GLY A 161 15.13 8.99 -16.51
N ASN A 162 15.00 9.68 -17.66
CA ASN A 162 16.13 10.31 -18.39
C ASN A 162 17.36 9.39 -18.53
N ASP A 163 17.16 8.12 -18.93
CA ASP A 163 18.19 7.10 -19.11
C ASP A 163 18.93 6.67 -17.81
N ALA A 164 18.45 7.13 -16.65
CA ALA A 164 18.97 6.73 -15.35
C ALA A 164 17.97 5.81 -14.63
N HIS A 165 18.48 4.88 -13.84
CA HIS A 165 17.71 4.02 -12.97
C HIS A 165 18.51 3.67 -11.72
N ASP A 166 17.82 3.59 -10.60
CA ASP A 166 18.37 3.11 -9.34
C ASP A 166 17.47 2.02 -8.75
N ASN A 167 18.09 1.10 -8.02
CA ASN A 167 17.40 0.00 -7.36
C ASN A 167 17.75 0.04 -5.88
N GLU A 168 16.72 -0.03 -5.03
CA GLU A 168 16.86 0.06 -3.59
C GLU A 168 15.92 -0.94 -2.89
N ILE A 169 16.29 -1.34 -1.68
CA ILE A 169 15.39 -2.04 -0.78
C ILE A 169 14.64 -0.97 0.00
N GLY A 170 13.30 -1.03 -0.07
CA GLY A 170 12.40 -0.14 0.65
C GLY A 170 11.73 -0.85 1.81
N PHE A 171 11.37 -0.07 2.82
CA PHE A 171 10.50 -0.50 3.90
C PHE A 171 9.27 0.38 3.86
N ASP A 172 8.12 -0.20 4.10
CA ASP A 172 6.84 0.49 4.15
C ASP A 172 6.09 0.17 5.43
N ALA A 173 5.28 1.09 5.84
CA ALA A 173 4.33 0.93 6.92
C ALA A 173 3.15 1.85 6.68
N GLY A 174 1.96 1.42 7.03
CA GLY A 174 0.77 2.21 6.80
C GLY A 174 -0.45 1.65 7.52
N LEU A 175 -1.57 2.26 7.20
CA LEU A 175 -2.87 2.00 7.80
C LEU A 175 -3.92 1.78 6.70
N LEU A 176 -4.57 0.64 6.74
CA LEU A 176 -5.74 0.35 5.92
C LEU A 176 -7.01 0.55 6.75
N ASN A 177 -7.90 1.36 6.27
CA ASN A 177 -9.28 1.41 6.70
C ASN A 177 -10.10 0.62 5.70
N VAL A 178 -10.66 -0.50 6.13
CA VAL A 178 -11.41 -1.43 5.29
C VAL A 178 -12.88 -1.33 5.64
N VAL A 179 -13.71 -0.93 4.69
CA VAL A 179 -15.16 -0.82 4.83
C VAL A 179 -15.81 -1.89 3.99
N ARG A 180 -16.48 -2.85 4.63
CA ARG A 180 -17.21 -3.92 3.95
C ARG A 180 -18.46 -3.38 3.29
N LEU A 181 -18.56 -3.51 1.98
CA LEU A 181 -19.73 -3.12 1.19
C LEU A 181 -20.71 -4.30 1.02
N CYS A 182 -20.16 -5.49 0.80
CA CYS A 182 -20.93 -6.74 0.75
C CYS A 182 -20.01 -7.94 1.11
N SER A 183 -20.51 -9.17 0.98
CA SER A 183 -19.74 -10.37 1.34
C SER A 183 -18.44 -10.56 0.54
N SER A 184 -18.34 -9.96 -0.65
CA SER A 184 -17.23 -10.18 -1.58
C SER A 184 -16.52 -8.89 -1.99
N LEU A 185 -16.95 -7.74 -1.45
CA LEU A 185 -16.40 -6.43 -1.88
C LEU A 185 -16.15 -5.53 -0.68
N ASP A 186 -14.92 -5.10 -0.55
CA ASP A 186 -14.49 -4.14 0.44
C ASP A 186 -13.99 -2.86 -0.25
N LEU A 187 -14.28 -1.71 0.36
CA LEU A 187 -13.68 -0.43 0.01
C LEU A 187 -12.53 -0.17 0.97
N THR A 188 -11.35 0.16 0.44
CA THR A 188 -10.17 0.43 1.26
C THR A 188 -9.70 1.87 1.12
N LEU A 189 -9.30 2.48 2.23
CA LEU A 189 -8.57 3.73 2.27
C LEU A 189 -7.23 3.46 2.96
N GLU A 190 -6.14 3.69 2.24
CA GLU A 190 -4.77 3.45 2.69
C GLU A 190 -4.00 4.76 2.84
N ALA A 191 -3.24 4.88 3.92
CA ALA A 191 -2.34 6.00 4.20
C ALA A 191 -1.07 5.52 4.93
#